data_b229e09fe33ba06812e62e29a1bf1179
#
_entry.id   b229e09fe33ba06812e62e29a1bf1179
#
_cell.length_a   1.000
_cell.length_b   1.000
_cell.length_c   1.000
_cell.angle_alpha   90.00
_cell.angle_beta   90.00
_cell.angle_gamma   90.00
#
_symmetry.space_group_name_H-M   'P 1'
#
loop_
_entity.id
_entity.type
_entity.pdbx_description
1 polymer ?
#
loop_
_entity_poly.entity_id
_entity_poly.type
_entity_poly.pdbx_seq_one_letter_code
_entity_poly.pdbx_strand_id
1 'polypeptide(L)'
;MERKGFTLLELLVVMSIILVLLSISLPCLLRAKDSALALVAMEVDVNKEGKVFLEINDRPNRKATDNIYMIKIDRPPKCSVRLKGPRPSGMKLRRKDGQDYILWRPAPRQIGMHQVTVAFNGEETSEKEVTVYVYTPESLKALQKDKAAPH
;
A
#
# COMPACT_ATOMS: atom_id res chain seq x y z
N MET A 1 32.13 -49.82 5.30
CA MET A 1 31.43 -48.65 4.73
C MET A 1 32.26 -47.40 5.04
N GLU A 2 32.98 -46.89 4.05
CA GLU A 2 33.70 -45.62 4.21
C GLU A 2 32.67 -44.47 4.20
N ARG A 3 32.54 -43.79 5.30
CA ARG A 3 31.79 -42.53 5.37
C ARG A 3 32.68 -41.43 4.78
N LYS A 4 32.45 -41.07 3.53
CA LYS A 4 33.06 -39.89 2.94
C LYS A 4 32.52 -38.65 3.65
N GLY A 5 33.37 -37.98 4.43
CA GLY A 5 33.03 -36.69 5.05
C GLY A 5 32.95 -35.61 3.98
N PHE A 6 32.05 -34.66 4.19
CA PHE A 6 31.94 -33.47 3.34
C PHE A 6 33.18 -32.61 3.46
N THR A 7 33.75 -32.17 2.38
CA THR A 7 34.91 -31.27 2.42
C THR A 7 34.47 -29.84 2.74
N LEU A 8 35.31 -29.08 3.43
CA LEU A 8 35.05 -27.67 3.77
C LEU A 8 34.82 -26.83 2.51
N LEU A 9 35.50 -27.16 1.42
CA LEU A 9 35.37 -26.52 0.14
C LEU A 9 33.99 -26.79 -0.51
N GLU A 10 33.46 -28.01 -0.45
CA GLU A 10 32.11 -28.34 -0.94
C GLU A 10 31.04 -27.55 -0.17
N LEU A 11 31.18 -27.43 1.15
CA LEU A 11 30.24 -26.63 1.95
C LEU A 11 30.31 -25.17 1.58
N LEU A 12 31.50 -24.60 1.36
CA LEU A 12 31.69 -23.19 0.99
C LEU A 12 31.06 -22.90 -0.38
N VAL A 13 31.23 -23.79 -1.36
CA VAL A 13 30.64 -23.63 -2.70
C VAL A 13 29.12 -23.67 -2.63
N VAL A 14 28.54 -24.63 -1.89
CA VAL A 14 27.09 -24.74 -1.72
C VAL A 14 26.51 -23.48 -1.06
N MET A 15 27.12 -22.98 0.01
CA MET A 15 26.69 -21.74 0.66
C MET A 15 26.77 -20.54 -0.26
N SER A 16 27.81 -20.44 -1.09
CA SER A 16 27.96 -19.37 -2.07
C SER A 16 26.84 -19.39 -3.11
N ILE A 17 26.47 -20.56 -3.62
CA ILE A 17 25.38 -20.72 -4.58
C ILE A 17 24.04 -20.35 -3.95
N ILE A 18 23.78 -20.78 -2.72
CA ILE A 18 22.55 -20.45 -1.99
C ILE A 18 22.43 -18.92 -1.80
N LEU A 19 23.49 -18.24 -1.40
CA LEU A 19 23.49 -16.79 -1.23
C LEU A 19 23.20 -16.04 -2.54
N VAL A 20 23.77 -16.48 -3.65
CA VAL A 20 23.52 -15.90 -4.97
C VAL A 20 22.05 -16.09 -5.37
N LEU A 21 21.50 -17.30 -5.20
CA LEU A 21 20.09 -17.60 -5.51
C LEU A 21 19.13 -16.78 -4.64
N LEU A 22 19.40 -16.65 -3.35
CA LEU A 22 18.58 -15.84 -2.43
C LEU A 22 18.60 -14.36 -2.82
N SER A 23 19.75 -13.81 -3.23
CA SER A 23 19.87 -12.40 -3.60
C SER A 23 18.99 -12.03 -4.80
N ILE A 24 18.78 -12.95 -5.74
CA ILE A 24 17.92 -12.74 -6.92
C ILE A 24 16.45 -13.02 -6.59
N SER A 25 16.17 -14.03 -5.76
CA SER A 25 14.81 -14.49 -5.46
C SER A 25 14.05 -13.52 -4.55
N LEU A 26 14.73 -12.89 -3.61
CA LEU A 26 14.10 -11.99 -2.63
C LEU A 26 13.37 -10.80 -3.26
N PRO A 27 13.98 -10.02 -4.18
CA PRO A 27 13.29 -8.89 -4.83
C PRO A 27 12.14 -9.35 -5.73
N CYS A 28 12.23 -10.51 -6.35
CA CYS A 28 11.16 -11.08 -7.16
C CYS A 28 9.94 -11.44 -6.30
N LEU A 29 10.15 -12.07 -5.14
CA LEU A 29 9.09 -12.43 -4.20
C LEU A 29 8.36 -11.20 -3.65
N LEU A 30 9.08 -10.14 -3.33
CA LEU A 30 8.47 -8.89 -2.86
C LEU A 30 7.57 -8.25 -3.93
N ARG A 31 8.01 -8.25 -5.19
CA ARG A 31 7.19 -7.75 -6.31
C ARG A 31 5.94 -8.61 -6.55
N ALA A 32 6.08 -9.93 -6.49
CA ALA A 32 4.96 -10.86 -6.63
C ALA A 32 3.91 -10.66 -5.53
N LYS A 33 4.34 -10.46 -4.28
CA LYS A 33 3.45 -10.14 -3.16
C LYS A 33 2.68 -8.84 -3.37
N ASP A 34 3.34 -7.77 -3.81
CA ASP A 34 2.69 -6.49 -4.06
C ASP A 34 1.68 -6.58 -5.23
N SER A 35 1.99 -7.37 -6.27
CA SER A 35 1.06 -7.61 -7.38
C SER A 35 -0.15 -8.42 -6.96
N ALA A 36 0.03 -9.44 -6.12
CA ALA A 36 -1.07 -10.22 -5.56
C ALA A 36 -1.99 -9.38 -4.67
N LEU A 37 -1.44 -8.47 -3.87
CA LEU A 37 -2.24 -7.54 -3.07
C LEU A 37 -3.07 -6.61 -3.94
N ALA A 38 -2.54 -6.15 -5.07
CA ALA A 38 -3.28 -5.28 -6.00
C ALA A 38 -4.44 -6.00 -6.71
N LEU A 39 -4.43 -7.34 -6.80
CA LEU A 39 -5.54 -8.12 -7.38
C LEU A 39 -6.74 -8.23 -6.44
N VAL A 40 -6.53 -8.11 -5.13
CA VAL A 40 -7.55 -8.26 -4.09
C VAL A 40 -7.99 -6.90 -3.53
N ALA A 41 -7.29 -5.82 -3.90
CA ALA A 41 -7.57 -4.49 -3.40
C ALA A 41 -8.90 -3.95 -3.94
N MET A 42 -9.65 -3.27 -3.09
CA MET A 42 -10.84 -2.52 -3.48
C MET A 42 -10.41 -1.22 -4.18
N GLU A 43 -10.88 -1.02 -5.40
CA GLU A 43 -10.66 0.22 -6.14
C GLU A 43 -11.59 1.33 -5.61
N VAL A 44 -11.03 2.50 -5.33
CA VAL A 44 -11.76 3.65 -4.82
C VAL A 44 -11.33 4.89 -5.60
N ASP A 45 -12.31 5.64 -6.08
CA ASP A 45 -12.07 6.90 -6.76
C ASP A 45 -11.97 8.07 -5.78
N VAL A 46 -11.14 9.05 -6.12
CA VAL A 46 -11.10 10.33 -5.41
C VAL A 46 -12.31 11.16 -5.85
N ASN A 47 -13.11 11.63 -4.90
CA ASN A 47 -14.26 12.46 -5.24
C ASN A 47 -13.83 13.85 -5.78
N LYS A 48 -14.80 14.65 -6.27
CA LYS A 48 -14.54 15.97 -6.85
C LYS A 48 -13.87 16.95 -5.87
N GLU A 49 -14.03 16.73 -4.58
CA GLU A 49 -13.44 17.56 -3.52
C GLU A 49 -12.03 17.09 -3.11
N GLY A 50 -11.48 16.09 -3.78
CA GLY A 50 -10.17 15.49 -3.41
C GLY A 50 -10.22 14.61 -2.17
N LYS A 51 -11.39 14.11 -1.78
CA LYS A 51 -11.60 13.29 -0.57
C LYS A 51 -11.85 11.84 -0.92
N VAL A 52 -11.34 10.94 -0.08
CA VAL A 52 -11.53 9.49 -0.15
C VAL A 52 -11.97 8.98 1.21
N PHE A 53 -12.92 8.07 1.23
CA PHE A 53 -13.47 7.47 2.44
C PHE A 53 -13.19 5.97 2.43
N LEU A 54 -12.43 5.49 3.42
CA LEU A 54 -12.03 4.09 3.54
C LEU A 54 -12.61 3.52 4.83
N GLU A 55 -13.50 2.54 4.70
CA GLU A 55 -14.05 1.80 5.83
C GLU A 55 -13.14 0.62 6.16
N ILE A 56 -12.64 0.54 7.37
CA ILE A 56 -11.82 -0.59 7.80
C ILE A 56 -12.61 -1.50 8.75
N ASN A 57 -12.41 -2.80 8.54
CA ASN A 57 -12.89 -3.81 9.46
C ASN A 57 -11.79 -4.13 10.47
N ASP A 58 -12.01 -3.80 11.72
CA ASP A 58 -11.06 -4.03 12.83
C ASP A 58 -11.35 -5.29 13.64
N ARG A 59 -12.28 -6.15 13.15
CA ARG A 59 -12.61 -7.40 13.82
C ARG A 59 -11.38 -8.28 14.05
N PRO A 60 -11.30 -9.01 15.18
CA PRO A 60 -10.11 -9.81 15.53
C PRO A 60 -9.81 -10.92 14.53
N ASN A 61 -10.82 -11.41 13.79
CA ASN A 61 -10.67 -12.49 12.80
C ASN A 61 -10.54 -12.00 11.34
N ARG A 62 -10.12 -10.75 11.13
CA ARG A 62 -9.97 -10.22 9.76
C ARG A 62 -8.89 -10.99 8.97
N LYS A 63 -9.17 -11.23 7.70
CA LYS A 63 -8.20 -11.84 6.78
C LYS A 63 -7.08 -10.86 6.42
N ALA A 64 -5.94 -11.40 6.02
CA ALA A 64 -4.80 -10.60 5.56
C ALA A 64 -5.12 -9.75 4.31
N THR A 65 -6.15 -10.12 3.56
CA THR A 65 -6.65 -9.46 2.35
C THR A 65 -7.68 -8.36 2.62
N ASP A 66 -8.21 -8.27 3.85
CA ASP A 66 -9.20 -7.26 4.18
C ASP A 66 -8.57 -5.87 4.27
N ASN A 67 -9.35 -4.84 3.95
CA ASN A 67 -8.96 -3.43 4.05
C ASN A 67 -7.76 -3.04 3.15
N ILE A 68 -7.62 -3.64 1.98
CA ILE A 68 -6.65 -3.22 0.99
C ILE A 68 -7.37 -2.34 -0.04
N TYR A 69 -6.86 -1.13 -0.23
CA TYR A 69 -7.47 -0.14 -1.11
C TYR A 69 -6.51 0.29 -2.21
N MET A 70 -7.05 0.46 -3.41
CA MET A 70 -6.41 1.09 -4.55
C MET A 70 -7.12 2.42 -4.83
N ILE A 71 -6.52 3.52 -4.41
CA ILE A 71 -7.05 4.86 -4.66
C ILE A 71 -6.53 5.31 -6.02
N LYS A 72 -7.44 5.50 -6.96
CA LYS A 72 -7.12 5.93 -8.32
C LYS A 72 -6.65 7.37 -8.35
N ILE A 73 -5.58 7.63 -9.10
CA ILE A 73 -5.02 8.97 -9.31
C ILE A 73 -5.16 9.30 -10.79
N ASP A 74 -5.96 10.34 -11.09
CA ASP A 74 -6.04 10.87 -12.43
C ASP A 74 -4.78 11.67 -12.73
N ARG A 75 -3.97 11.12 -13.63
CA ARG A 75 -2.69 11.69 -14.02
C ARG A 75 -2.83 12.47 -15.31
N PRO A 76 -2.30 13.72 -15.38
CA PRO A 76 -2.15 14.42 -16.65
C PRO A 76 -1.27 13.62 -17.63
N PRO A 77 -1.49 13.73 -18.94
CA PRO A 77 -0.68 13.05 -19.93
C PRO A 77 0.80 13.48 -19.82
N LYS A 78 1.71 12.57 -20.12
CA LYS A 78 3.17 12.77 -20.10
C LYS A 78 3.78 13.16 -18.73
N CYS A 79 3.05 13.02 -17.63
CA CYS A 79 3.58 13.27 -16.28
C CYS A 79 4.00 11.98 -15.58
N SER A 80 5.01 12.07 -14.72
CA SER A 80 5.30 11.05 -13.71
C SER A 80 4.66 11.42 -12.38
N VAL A 81 4.26 10.42 -11.60
CA VAL A 81 3.57 10.63 -10.31
C VAL A 81 4.51 10.24 -9.17
N ARG A 82 4.52 11.06 -8.12
CA ARG A 82 5.22 10.76 -6.86
C ARG A 82 4.38 11.17 -5.66
N LEU A 83 4.51 10.42 -4.57
CA LEU A 83 3.97 10.83 -3.28
C LEU A 83 4.99 11.71 -2.57
N LYS A 84 4.59 12.92 -2.17
CA LYS A 84 5.43 13.92 -1.52
C LYS A 84 5.01 14.14 -0.06
N GLY A 85 5.97 14.50 0.77
CA GLY A 85 5.75 14.84 2.17
C GLY A 85 5.49 13.65 3.10
N PRO A 86 5.11 13.93 4.35
CA PRO A 86 4.78 12.91 5.32
C PRO A 86 3.54 12.15 4.87
N ARG A 87 3.59 10.83 4.97
CA ARG A 87 2.48 9.95 4.57
C ARG A 87 2.30 8.81 5.57
N PRO A 88 1.10 8.24 5.67
CA PRO A 88 0.85 7.07 6.50
C PRO A 88 1.76 5.89 6.12
N SER A 89 2.20 5.14 7.12
CA SER A 89 3.01 3.94 6.88
C SER A 89 2.25 2.91 6.03
N GLY A 90 2.96 2.20 5.16
CA GLY A 90 2.39 1.17 4.29
C GLY A 90 1.74 1.70 3.00
N MET A 91 1.66 3.02 2.80
CA MET A 91 1.14 3.61 1.57
C MET A 91 2.20 3.58 0.46
N LYS A 92 1.83 3.04 -0.70
CA LYS A 92 2.73 2.86 -1.85
C LYS A 92 2.06 3.33 -3.14
N LEU A 93 2.84 3.96 -4.02
CA LEU A 93 2.40 4.24 -5.39
C LEU A 93 2.59 2.98 -6.25
N ARG A 94 1.58 2.64 -7.05
CA ARG A 94 1.59 1.53 -7.99
C ARG A 94 0.99 1.95 -9.32
N ARG A 95 1.45 1.30 -10.40
CA ARG A 95 0.87 1.44 -11.73
C ARG A 95 0.31 0.10 -12.18
N LYS A 96 -0.91 0.12 -12.67
CA LYS A 96 -1.61 -1.03 -13.24
C LYS A 96 -2.33 -0.57 -14.50
N ASP A 97 -2.15 -1.27 -15.59
CA ASP A 97 -2.82 -1.01 -16.89
C ASP A 97 -2.74 0.46 -17.37
N GLY A 98 -1.56 1.10 -17.15
CA GLY A 98 -1.32 2.50 -17.51
C GLY A 98 -1.87 3.53 -16.51
N GLN A 99 -2.66 3.11 -15.54
CA GLN A 99 -3.26 3.94 -14.49
C GLN A 99 -2.41 3.92 -13.22
N ASP A 100 -2.26 5.08 -12.57
CA ASP A 100 -1.54 5.20 -11.30
C ASP A 100 -2.52 5.10 -10.12
N TYR A 101 -2.11 4.36 -9.08
CA TYR A 101 -2.90 4.12 -7.86
C TYR A 101 -2.04 4.29 -6.61
N ILE A 102 -2.66 4.76 -5.55
CA ILE A 102 -2.11 4.62 -4.20
C ILE A 102 -2.64 3.31 -3.63
N LEU A 103 -1.75 2.33 -3.46
CA LEU A 103 -2.05 1.09 -2.76
C LEU A 103 -1.80 1.30 -1.27
N TRP A 104 -2.83 1.08 -0.45
CA TRP A 104 -2.73 1.24 0.99
C TRP A 104 -3.59 0.22 1.74
N ARG A 105 -3.06 -0.24 2.85
CA ARG A 105 -3.76 -1.07 3.81
C ARG A 105 -3.67 -0.39 5.17
N PRO A 106 -4.65 0.47 5.53
CA PRO A 106 -4.64 1.13 6.80
C PRO A 106 -4.74 0.13 7.96
N ALA A 107 -3.93 0.36 8.98
CA ALA A 107 -4.02 -0.38 10.24
C ALA A 107 -5.08 0.26 11.16
N PRO A 108 -5.64 -0.44 12.15
CA PRO A 108 -6.61 0.12 13.09
C PRO A 108 -6.12 1.39 13.81
N ARG A 109 -4.82 1.49 14.08
CA ARG A 109 -4.19 2.69 14.66
C ARG A 109 -4.12 3.89 13.71
N GLN A 110 -4.49 3.71 12.45
CA GLN A 110 -4.50 4.74 11.41
C GLN A 110 -5.93 5.21 11.10
N ILE A 111 -6.86 5.00 12.01
CA ILE A 111 -8.20 5.60 11.94
C ILE A 111 -8.06 7.11 12.06
N GLY A 112 -8.76 7.86 11.21
CA GLY A 112 -8.76 9.30 11.20
C GLY A 112 -8.52 9.91 9.83
N MET A 113 -8.17 11.18 9.80
CA MET A 113 -7.92 11.94 8.59
C MET A 113 -6.43 11.94 8.26
N HIS A 114 -6.11 11.63 7.01
CA HIS A 114 -4.75 11.67 6.48
C HIS A 114 -4.69 12.52 5.22
N GLN A 115 -3.75 13.44 5.15
CA GLN A 115 -3.48 14.25 3.98
C GLN A 115 -2.28 13.67 3.22
N VAL A 116 -2.41 13.52 1.91
CA VAL A 116 -1.39 12.96 1.04
C VAL A 116 -1.21 13.87 -0.15
N THR A 117 0.00 14.36 -0.36
CA THR A 117 0.33 15.18 -1.52
C THR A 117 0.83 14.30 -2.66
N VAL A 118 0.17 14.40 -3.78
CA VAL A 118 0.54 13.75 -5.04
C VAL A 118 1.17 14.79 -5.95
N ALA A 119 2.45 14.61 -6.26
CA ALA A 119 3.18 15.48 -7.17
C ALA A 119 3.22 14.87 -8.57
N PHE A 120 2.89 15.67 -9.56
CA PHE A 120 2.96 15.34 -10.99
C PHE A 120 4.14 16.10 -11.59
N ASN A 121 5.12 15.36 -12.08
CA ASN A 121 6.31 15.91 -12.73
C ASN A 121 6.21 15.68 -14.24
N GLY A 122 6.05 16.74 -15.01
CA GLY A 122 5.98 16.79 -16.46
C GLY A 122 6.63 18.06 -16.97
N GLU A 123 6.10 18.63 -18.05
CA GLU A 123 6.51 19.95 -18.56
C GLU A 123 6.23 21.04 -17.53
N GLU A 124 5.11 20.93 -16.82
CA GLU A 124 4.80 21.71 -15.63
C GLU A 124 4.70 20.79 -14.42
N THR A 125 5.27 21.22 -13.30
CA THR A 125 5.14 20.49 -12.02
C THR A 125 3.89 21.00 -11.33
N SER A 126 2.98 20.07 -10.99
CA SER A 126 1.77 20.38 -10.23
C SER A 126 1.62 19.42 -9.04
N GLU A 127 0.92 19.89 -8.02
CA GLU A 127 0.66 19.09 -6.82
C GLU A 127 -0.85 19.05 -6.57
N LYS A 128 -1.35 17.89 -6.17
CA LYS A 128 -2.73 17.67 -5.77
C LYS A 128 -2.77 17.08 -4.38
N GLU A 129 -3.52 17.69 -3.49
CA GLU A 129 -3.74 17.16 -2.16
C GLU A 129 -4.95 16.22 -2.17
N VAL A 130 -4.77 15.03 -1.59
CA VAL A 130 -5.81 14.03 -1.41
C VAL A 130 -6.00 13.79 0.07
N THR A 131 -7.22 14.03 0.56
CA THR A 131 -7.58 13.78 1.95
C THR A 131 -8.24 12.42 2.06
N VAL A 132 -7.64 11.52 2.83
CA VAL A 132 -8.15 10.16 3.04
C VAL A 132 -8.69 10.04 4.46
N TYR A 133 -9.97 9.71 4.56
CA TYR A 133 -10.66 9.43 5.83
C TYR A 133 -10.72 7.94 6.05
N VAL A 134 -10.10 7.45 7.11
CA VAL A 134 -10.15 6.05 7.53
C VAL A 134 -11.07 5.94 8.74
N TYR A 135 -12.09 5.12 8.67
CA TYR A 135 -13.06 4.97 9.73
C TYR A 135 -13.49 3.50 9.92
N THR A 136 -14.02 3.21 11.10
CA THR A 136 -14.75 1.96 11.34
C THR A 136 -16.26 2.27 11.40
N PRO A 137 -17.14 1.28 11.17
CA PRO A 137 -18.58 1.46 11.34
C PRO A 137 -18.95 2.03 12.72
N GLU A 138 -18.19 1.68 13.74
CA GLU A 138 -18.41 2.16 15.12
C GLU A 138 -17.99 3.62 15.28
N SER A 139 -16.83 4.01 14.73
CA SER A 139 -16.36 5.40 14.79
C SER A 139 -17.29 6.34 14.01
N LEU A 140 -17.87 5.89 12.91
CA LEU A 140 -18.85 6.68 12.14
C LEU A 140 -20.14 6.91 12.92
N LYS A 141 -20.65 5.88 13.62
CA LYS A 141 -21.84 6.00 14.49
C LYS A 141 -21.61 6.97 15.64
N ALA A 142 -20.40 6.97 16.24
CA ALA A 142 -20.04 7.92 17.30
C ALA A 142 -20.07 9.36 16.79
N LEU A 143 -19.50 9.64 15.62
CA LEU A 143 -19.51 10.98 15.00
C LEU A 143 -20.91 11.46 14.63
N GLN A 144 -21.80 10.56 14.24
CA GLN A 144 -23.20 10.90 13.94
C GLN A 144 -24.01 11.21 15.21
N LYS A 145 -23.71 10.53 16.31
CA LYS A 145 -24.36 10.75 17.61
C LYS A 145 -24.00 12.11 18.22
N ASP A 146 -22.75 12.53 18.09
CA ASP A 146 -22.30 13.85 18.54
C ASP A 146 -22.94 15.01 17.76
N LYS A 147 -23.21 14.82 16.46
CA LYS A 147 -23.91 15.81 15.64
C LYS A 147 -25.42 15.87 15.90
N ALA A 148 -26.01 14.83 16.47
CA ALA A 148 -27.44 14.76 16.75
C ALA A 148 -27.80 15.19 18.21
N ALA A 149 -26.82 15.55 19.05
CA ALA A 149 -27.08 16.11 20.37
C ALA A 149 -27.51 17.58 20.20
N PRO A 150 -28.75 17.96 20.53
CA PRO A 150 -29.18 19.35 20.50
C PRO A 150 -28.48 20.14 21.60
N HIS A 151 -27.95 21.29 21.26
CA HIS A 151 -27.52 22.31 22.20
C HIS A 151 -28.70 22.95 22.90
#